data_1226a950150d859196bb1b1fb3ffb23c
#
_entry.id   1226a950150d859196bb1b1fb3ffb23c
#
_cell.length_a   1.000
_cell.length_b   1.000
_cell.length_c   1.000
_cell.angle_alpha   90.00
_cell.angle_beta   90.00
_cell.angle_gamma   90.00
#
_symmetry.space_group_name_H-M   'P 1'
#
loop_
_entity.id
_entity.type
_entity.pdbx_description
1 polymer ?
#
loop_
_entity_poly.entity_id
_entity_poly.type
_entity_poly.pdbx_seq_one_letter_code
_entity_poly.pdbx_strand_id
1 'polypeptide(L)'
;MSIPTISSPWVEQYRPSNFKDIVLDPLNREIFQNILDKNYFPNLLFYGPPGTGKTTTIINLINEYQTIYNRKNMMSVIHLNASDERGIDIIRNQIHQFAKTMNLFESGLKFVILDEVDYMTKNAQQALKYILQTSNYNVRFCLICNYITKIDESLKNEFICIRFNKLPREDIFNFIQSICDKEKLNISKESIYRIQDTYQFDIRSMINYIQLNQNILCMDTNMCLDLPEIHQQITQTLDRLNICSFIHNTSIRYNIDKRTILQKYLNYLIRNESEVSSHPLINSMFLDRIEILLHCQNIPIDVGFTYLWDILHNS
;
A
#
# COMPACT_ATOMS: atom_id res chain seq x y z
N MET A 1 -6.30 17.74 36.32
CA MET A 1 -5.95 17.78 34.91
C MET A 1 -5.60 16.35 34.52
N SER A 2 -6.52 15.66 33.83
CA SER A 2 -6.28 14.31 33.30
C SER A 2 -5.30 14.45 32.14
N ILE A 3 -4.18 13.74 32.22
CA ILE A 3 -3.21 13.58 31.14
C ILE A 3 -3.99 13.02 29.93
N PRO A 4 -3.96 13.68 28.75
CA PRO A 4 -4.62 13.12 27.57
C PRO A 4 -3.97 11.76 27.30
N THR A 5 -4.73 10.69 27.35
CA THR A 5 -4.33 9.37 26.89
C THR A 5 -3.92 9.53 25.43
N ILE A 6 -2.65 9.32 25.15
CA ILE A 6 -2.11 9.32 23.78
C ILE A 6 -2.87 8.20 23.05
N SER A 7 -3.79 8.56 22.17
CA SER A 7 -4.51 7.60 21.35
C SER A 7 -3.51 6.94 20.40
N SER A 8 -3.41 5.63 20.44
CA SER A 8 -2.56 4.89 19.49
C SER A 8 -3.02 5.18 18.04
N PRO A 9 -2.10 5.19 17.06
CA PRO A 9 -2.49 5.34 15.65
C PRO A 9 -3.49 4.26 15.25
N TRP A 10 -4.55 4.65 14.57
CA TRP A 10 -5.60 3.69 14.14
C TRP A 10 -5.07 2.58 13.25
N VAL A 11 -4.04 2.85 12.47
CA VAL A 11 -3.35 1.83 11.64
C VAL A 11 -2.87 0.64 12.47
N GLU A 12 -2.40 0.88 13.70
CA GLU A 12 -1.97 -0.20 14.59
C GLU A 12 -3.13 -0.72 15.44
N GLN A 13 -4.02 0.16 15.89
CA GLN A 13 -5.18 -0.22 16.73
C GLN A 13 -6.15 -1.14 15.99
N TYR A 14 -6.41 -0.89 14.70
CA TYR A 14 -7.32 -1.64 13.85
C TYR A 14 -6.60 -2.66 12.95
N ARG A 15 -5.32 -2.89 13.19
CA ARG A 15 -4.59 -3.93 12.47
C ARG A 15 -5.21 -5.30 12.79
N PRO A 16 -5.67 -6.05 11.77
CA PRO A 16 -6.27 -7.36 12.01
C PRO A 16 -5.36 -8.26 12.82
N SER A 17 -5.88 -8.82 13.91
CA SER A 17 -5.18 -9.77 14.79
C SER A 17 -5.52 -11.22 14.48
N ASN A 18 -6.61 -11.47 13.75
CA ASN A 18 -7.01 -12.80 13.33
C ASN A 18 -6.90 -12.95 11.82
N PHE A 19 -6.53 -14.12 11.36
CA PHE A 19 -6.40 -14.40 9.93
C PHE A 19 -7.71 -14.20 9.15
N LYS A 20 -8.86 -14.47 9.79
CA LYS A 20 -10.19 -14.33 9.18
C LYS A 20 -10.58 -12.88 8.87
N ASP A 21 -10.08 -11.94 9.66
CA ASP A 21 -10.45 -10.53 9.59
C ASP A 21 -9.61 -9.76 8.55
N ILE A 22 -8.62 -10.43 7.95
CA ILE A 22 -7.76 -9.80 6.93
C ILE A 22 -8.50 -9.72 5.61
N VAL A 23 -8.48 -8.55 4.99
CA VAL A 23 -8.95 -8.36 3.62
C VAL A 23 -7.93 -8.99 2.67
N LEU A 24 -8.34 -10.04 1.94
CA LEU A 24 -7.50 -10.80 1.03
C LEU A 24 -8.22 -11.07 -0.28
N ASP A 25 -7.44 -11.12 -1.35
CA ASP A 25 -7.89 -11.68 -2.63
C ASP A 25 -8.37 -13.13 -2.43
N PRO A 26 -9.48 -13.55 -3.04
CA PRO A 26 -10.04 -14.90 -2.87
C PRO A 26 -9.03 -16.01 -3.16
N LEU A 27 -8.22 -15.87 -4.21
CA LEU A 27 -7.18 -16.85 -4.55
C LEU A 27 -6.13 -16.99 -3.46
N ASN A 28 -5.65 -15.85 -2.93
CA ASN A 28 -4.68 -15.86 -1.84
C ASN A 28 -5.28 -16.49 -0.58
N ARG A 29 -6.55 -16.22 -0.29
CA ARG A 29 -7.25 -16.83 0.86
C ARG A 29 -7.29 -18.35 0.72
N GLU A 30 -7.60 -18.88 -0.45
CA GLU A 30 -7.62 -20.33 -0.71
C GLU A 30 -6.22 -20.95 -0.54
N ILE A 31 -5.17 -20.30 -1.10
CA ILE A 31 -3.79 -20.78 -0.95
C ILE A 31 -3.40 -20.87 0.53
N PHE A 32 -3.69 -19.84 1.32
CA PHE A 32 -3.35 -19.83 2.74
C PHE A 32 -4.18 -20.83 3.54
N GLN A 33 -5.45 -21.01 3.20
CA GLN A 33 -6.27 -22.04 3.82
C GLN A 33 -5.69 -23.44 3.56
N ASN A 34 -5.26 -23.72 2.33
CA ASN A 34 -4.60 -24.97 1.99
C ASN A 34 -3.30 -25.21 2.79
N ILE A 35 -2.52 -24.15 3.10
CA ILE A 35 -1.34 -24.25 3.96
C ILE A 35 -1.75 -24.65 5.38
N LEU A 36 -2.82 -24.05 5.90
CA LEU A 36 -3.34 -24.35 7.23
C LEU A 36 -3.89 -25.78 7.31
N ASP A 37 -4.65 -26.21 6.30
CA ASP A 37 -5.34 -27.53 6.33
C ASP A 37 -4.37 -28.71 6.15
N LYS A 38 -3.32 -28.52 5.34
CA LYS A 38 -2.38 -29.62 5.00
C LYS A 38 -1.23 -29.80 5.98
N ASN A 39 -1.13 -29.00 7.03
CA ASN A 39 0.02 -28.99 7.96
C ASN A 39 1.37 -28.87 7.23
N TYR A 40 1.39 -28.15 6.13
CA TYR A 40 2.58 -27.93 5.32
C TYR A 40 2.81 -26.45 5.12
N PHE A 41 3.85 -25.90 5.73
CA PHE A 41 4.22 -24.51 5.61
C PHE A 41 5.49 -24.40 4.73
N PRO A 42 5.38 -23.92 3.49
CA PRO A 42 6.54 -23.71 2.60
C PRO A 42 7.28 -22.42 2.92
N ASN A 43 8.43 -22.20 2.28
CA ASN A 43 9.04 -20.87 2.21
C ASN A 43 8.18 -19.97 1.31
N LEU A 44 7.85 -18.78 1.80
CA LEU A 44 6.92 -17.84 1.14
C LEU A 44 7.61 -16.53 0.80
N LEU A 45 7.36 -16.00 -0.40
CA LEU A 45 7.74 -14.66 -0.81
C LEU A 45 6.50 -13.88 -1.21
N PHE A 46 6.15 -12.85 -0.40
CA PHE A 46 5.02 -11.97 -0.65
C PHE A 46 5.49 -10.70 -1.36
N TYR A 47 4.83 -10.36 -2.47
CA TYR A 47 5.19 -9.16 -3.22
C TYR A 47 3.96 -8.42 -3.73
N GLY A 48 4.08 -7.10 -3.92
CA GLY A 48 3.00 -6.24 -4.41
C GLY A 48 3.00 -4.85 -3.78
N PRO A 49 2.05 -3.98 -4.14
CA PRO A 49 2.00 -2.59 -3.69
C PRO A 49 2.00 -2.45 -2.17
N PRO A 50 2.49 -1.31 -1.63
CA PRO A 50 2.38 -1.03 -0.20
C PRO A 50 0.91 -0.96 0.25
N GLY A 51 0.67 -1.14 1.55
CA GLY A 51 -0.68 -1.04 2.13
C GLY A 51 -1.65 -2.18 1.81
N THR A 52 -1.21 -3.23 1.09
CA THR A 52 -2.05 -4.40 0.74
C THR A 52 -2.09 -5.50 1.80
N GLY A 53 -1.51 -5.26 2.98
CA GLY A 53 -1.59 -6.18 4.12
C GLY A 53 -0.57 -7.33 4.13
N LYS A 54 0.50 -7.32 3.31
CA LYS A 54 1.52 -8.40 3.23
C LYS A 54 2.07 -8.81 4.59
N THR A 55 2.61 -7.87 5.35
CA THR A 55 3.20 -8.11 6.68
C THR A 55 2.16 -8.58 7.69
N THR A 56 0.96 -7.98 7.66
CA THR A 56 -0.15 -8.40 8.53
C THR A 56 -0.58 -9.83 8.24
N THR A 57 -0.66 -10.19 6.96
CA THR A 57 -1.06 -11.53 6.52
C THR A 57 -0.08 -12.59 6.98
N ILE A 58 1.24 -12.38 6.79
CA ILE A 58 2.21 -13.42 7.17
C ILE A 58 2.26 -13.63 8.66
N ILE A 59 2.20 -12.57 9.46
CA ILE A 59 2.17 -12.66 10.93
C ILE A 59 0.95 -13.45 11.39
N ASN A 60 -0.24 -13.13 10.87
CA ASN A 60 -1.47 -13.81 11.26
C ASN A 60 -1.52 -15.25 10.73
N LEU A 61 -1.00 -15.52 9.54
CA LEU A 61 -0.92 -16.86 8.98
C LEU A 61 -0.03 -17.77 9.86
N ILE A 62 1.12 -17.27 10.32
CA ILE A 62 2.01 -18.00 11.20
C ILE A 62 1.33 -18.24 12.56
N ASN A 63 0.71 -17.19 13.12
CA ASN A 63 0.00 -17.33 14.41
C ASN A 63 -1.14 -18.35 14.34
N GLU A 64 -1.94 -18.32 13.27
CA GLU A 64 -3.03 -19.28 13.06
C GLU A 64 -2.49 -20.70 12.88
N TYR A 65 -1.43 -20.88 12.07
CA TYR A 65 -0.77 -22.15 11.90
C TYR A 65 -0.25 -22.73 13.23
N GLN A 66 0.42 -21.89 14.03
CA GLN A 66 0.91 -22.30 15.36
C GLN A 66 -0.21 -22.66 16.32
N THR A 67 -1.35 -21.93 16.23
CA THR A 67 -2.52 -22.18 17.09
C THR A 67 -3.19 -23.50 16.72
N ILE A 68 -3.42 -23.77 15.43
CA ILE A 68 -4.06 -25.01 14.95
C ILE A 68 -3.24 -26.24 15.36
N TYR A 69 -1.93 -26.15 15.28
CA TYR A 69 -1.04 -27.29 15.57
C TYR A 69 -0.47 -27.31 16.99
N ASN A 70 -1.04 -26.51 17.91
CA ASN A 70 -0.62 -26.41 19.33
C ASN A 70 0.89 -26.17 19.52
N ARG A 71 1.50 -25.39 18.63
CA ARG A 71 2.94 -25.11 18.58
C ARG A 71 3.27 -23.65 18.89
N LYS A 72 2.43 -23.00 19.70
CA LYS A 72 2.56 -21.56 19.99
C LYS A 72 3.75 -21.32 20.92
N ASN A 73 4.89 -21.03 20.34
CA ASN A 73 6.08 -20.61 21.06
C ASN A 73 6.57 -19.27 20.50
N MET A 74 6.56 -18.22 21.32
CA MET A 74 7.02 -16.87 20.93
C MET A 74 8.50 -16.86 20.50
N MET A 75 9.31 -17.81 20.97
CA MET A 75 10.72 -17.93 20.58
C MET A 75 10.93 -18.60 19.21
N SER A 76 9.86 -19.05 18.56
CA SER A 76 9.93 -19.71 17.26
C SER A 76 9.75 -18.77 16.08
N VAL A 77 9.57 -17.47 16.29
CA VAL A 77 9.41 -16.46 15.23
C VAL A 77 10.38 -15.31 15.45
N ILE A 78 11.14 -14.97 14.41
CA ILE A 78 11.95 -13.74 14.35
C ILE A 78 11.46 -12.89 13.19
N HIS A 79 11.25 -11.60 13.43
CA HIS A 79 10.86 -10.63 12.42
C HIS A 79 11.92 -9.53 12.33
N LEU A 80 12.52 -9.40 11.16
CA LEU A 80 13.61 -8.45 10.88
C LEU A 80 13.24 -7.59 9.68
N ASN A 81 13.64 -6.32 9.71
CA ASN A 81 13.55 -5.45 8.55
C ASN A 81 14.89 -5.46 7.80
N ALA A 82 14.85 -5.86 6.52
CA ALA A 82 16.03 -5.97 5.68
C ALA A 82 16.59 -4.60 5.21
N SER A 83 15.81 -3.53 5.38
CA SER A 83 16.24 -2.15 5.09
C SER A 83 17.09 -1.52 6.19
N ASP A 84 17.22 -2.17 7.36
CA ASP A 84 17.96 -1.62 8.49
C ASP A 84 19.45 -1.53 8.15
N GLU A 85 19.98 -0.32 8.02
CA GLU A 85 21.34 -0.01 7.56
C GLU A 85 22.45 -0.55 8.47
N ARG A 86 22.12 -1.07 9.66
CA ARG A 86 23.09 -1.58 10.64
C ARG A 86 23.79 -2.88 10.26
N GLY A 87 23.61 -3.31 9.02
CA GLY A 87 24.49 -4.28 8.38
C GLY A 87 23.87 -5.61 8.14
N ILE A 88 23.96 -6.00 6.89
CA ILE A 88 23.76 -7.35 6.35
C ILE A 88 24.39 -8.41 7.26
N ASP A 89 25.53 -8.11 7.89
CA ASP A 89 26.23 -9.01 8.80
C ASP A 89 25.48 -9.22 10.13
N ILE A 90 24.77 -8.22 10.63
CA ILE A 90 23.97 -8.36 11.86
C ILE A 90 22.75 -9.24 11.56
N ILE A 91 22.03 -8.95 10.48
CA ILE A 91 20.86 -9.76 10.05
C ILE A 91 21.31 -11.19 9.77
N ARG A 92 22.42 -11.36 9.05
CA ARG A 92 23.02 -12.68 8.78
C ARG A 92 23.36 -13.44 10.07
N ASN A 93 24.00 -12.79 11.03
CA ASN A 93 24.36 -13.41 12.30
C ASN A 93 23.13 -13.76 13.13
N GLN A 94 22.11 -12.87 13.19
CA GLN A 94 20.87 -13.11 13.91
C GLN A 94 20.10 -14.29 13.31
N ILE A 95 19.96 -14.34 11.98
CA ILE A 95 19.29 -15.45 11.29
C ILE A 95 20.03 -16.76 11.53
N HIS A 96 21.37 -16.73 11.39
CA HIS A 96 22.16 -17.92 11.58
C HIS A 96 22.13 -18.45 13.02
N GLN A 97 22.21 -17.57 14.01
CA GLN A 97 22.06 -17.94 15.42
C GLN A 97 20.64 -18.50 15.67
N PHE A 98 19.62 -17.81 15.21
CA PHE A 98 18.23 -18.26 15.37
C PHE A 98 17.98 -19.61 14.70
N ALA A 99 18.49 -19.83 13.48
CA ALA A 99 18.34 -21.10 12.76
C ALA A 99 19.08 -22.26 13.45
N LYS A 100 20.23 -21.98 14.07
CA LYS A 100 21.05 -23.00 14.78
C LYS A 100 20.56 -23.32 16.20
N THR A 101 19.87 -22.38 16.88
CA THR A 101 19.35 -22.68 18.22
C THR A 101 18.38 -23.85 18.16
N MET A 102 18.65 -24.90 18.94
CA MET A 102 17.71 -26.00 19.07
C MET A 102 16.56 -25.58 20.00
N ASN A 103 15.33 -25.88 19.62
CA ASN A 103 14.23 -25.85 20.57
C ASN A 103 14.40 -27.05 21.51
N LEU A 104 14.96 -26.81 22.69
CA LEU A 104 15.29 -27.87 23.66
C LEU A 104 14.04 -28.60 24.19
N PHE A 105 12.85 -28.05 24.03
CA PHE A 105 11.63 -28.56 24.67
C PHE A 105 10.45 -28.81 23.71
N GLU A 106 10.52 -28.44 22.42
CA GLU A 106 9.39 -28.59 21.49
C GLU A 106 9.85 -28.88 20.06
N SER A 107 9.21 -29.88 19.44
CA SER A 107 9.31 -30.17 18.00
C SER A 107 8.38 -29.23 17.23
N GLY A 108 8.88 -28.14 16.65
CA GLY A 108 8.07 -27.18 15.91
C GLY A 108 8.85 -26.47 14.79
N LEU A 109 8.12 -25.84 13.86
CA LEU A 109 8.72 -24.99 12.85
C LEU A 109 9.17 -23.65 13.47
N LYS A 110 10.31 -23.17 13.02
CA LYS A 110 10.79 -21.81 13.26
C LYS A 110 10.49 -20.96 12.05
N PHE A 111 10.16 -19.71 12.27
CA PHE A 111 9.83 -18.77 11.20
C PHE A 111 10.76 -17.57 11.23
N VAL A 112 11.36 -17.29 10.09
CA VAL A 112 12.17 -16.10 9.85
C VAL A 112 11.39 -15.22 8.90
N ILE A 113 10.89 -14.08 9.39
CA ILE A 113 10.20 -13.06 8.58
C ILE A 113 11.22 -11.97 8.26
N LEU A 114 11.45 -11.71 6.96
CA LEU A 114 12.26 -10.60 6.50
C LEU A 114 11.38 -9.65 5.68
N ASP A 115 11.20 -8.45 6.19
CA ASP A 115 10.44 -7.41 5.49
C ASP A 115 11.39 -6.52 4.67
N GLU A 116 10.86 -5.89 3.62
CA GLU A 116 11.58 -4.97 2.74
C GLU A 116 12.84 -5.56 2.08
N VAL A 117 12.80 -6.84 1.68
CA VAL A 117 13.97 -7.53 1.08
C VAL A 117 14.40 -6.94 -0.27
N ASP A 118 13.59 -6.14 -0.92
CA ASP A 118 13.94 -5.40 -2.13
C ASP A 118 14.95 -4.26 -1.90
N TYR A 119 15.27 -3.92 -0.65
CA TYR A 119 16.39 -3.04 -0.28
C TYR A 119 17.71 -3.79 -0.06
N MET A 120 17.70 -5.12 -0.03
CA MET A 120 18.92 -5.92 0.12
C MET A 120 19.81 -5.83 -1.13
N THR A 121 21.11 -5.69 -0.89
CA THR A 121 22.11 -5.80 -1.97
C THR A 121 22.16 -7.21 -2.53
N LYS A 122 22.66 -7.38 -3.76
CA LYS A 122 22.82 -8.71 -4.39
C LYS A 122 23.66 -9.66 -3.53
N ASN A 123 24.72 -9.17 -2.92
CA ASN A 123 25.57 -9.97 -2.03
C ASN A 123 24.80 -10.47 -0.80
N ALA A 124 23.93 -9.62 -0.24
CA ALA A 124 23.07 -10.00 0.88
C ALA A 124 22.06 -11.08 0.48
N GLN A 125 21.44 -10.96 -0.69
CA GLN A 125 20.52 -11.96 -1.21
C GLN A 125 21.22 -13.31 -1.45
N GLN A 126 22.46 -13.32 -1.95
CA GLN A 126 23.25 -14.53 -2.09
C GLN A 126 23.60 -15.16 -0.73
N ALA A 127 23.97 -14.34 0.26
CA ALA A 127 24.22 -14.82 1.62
C ALA A 127 22.96 -15.43 2.26
N LEU A 128 21.80 -14.81 2.04
CA LEU A 128 20.51 -15.35 2.49
C LEU A 128 20.20 -16.70 1.83
N LYS A 129 20.45 -16.83 0.52
CA LYS A 129 20.29 -18.09 -0.20
C LYS A 129 21.19 -19.19 0.42
N TYR A 130 22.43 -18.88 0.75
CA TYR A 130 23.32 -19.83 1.42
C TYR A 130 22.76 -20.28 2.77
N ILE A 131 22.24 -19.34 3.57
CA ILE A 131 21.61 -19.65 4.86
C ILE A 131 20.40 -20.58 4.65
N LEU A 132 19.54 -20.29 3.67
CA LEU A 132 18.39 -21.13 3.33
C LEU A 132 18.80 -22.57 3.07
N GLN A 133 19.83 -22.78 2.25
CA GLN A 133 20.29 -24.11 1.85
C GLN A 133 21.01 -24.86 2.98
N THR A 134 21.59 -24.14 3.93
CA THR A 134 22.30 -24.72 5.08
C THR A 134 21.48 -24.82 6.35
N SER A 135 20.27 -24.24 6.34
CA SER A 135 19.36 -24.26 7.49
C SER A 135 18.69 -25.61 7.67
N ASN A 136 18.35 -25.94 8.93
CA ASN A 136 17.62 -27.15 9.25
C ASN A 136 16.22 -27.17 8.59
N TYR A 137 15.69 -28.36 8.30
CA TYR A 137 14.37 -28.59 7.73
C TYR A 137 13.21 -27.99 8.56
N ASN A 138 13.46 -27.60 9.79
CA ASN A 138 12.46 -27.01 10.68
C ASN A 138 12.36 -25.49 10.61
N VAL A 139 13.19 -24.82 9.78
CA VAL A 139 13.15 -23.36 9.61
C VAL A 139 12.40 -23.00 8.33
N ARG A 140 11.48 -22.06 8.42
CA ARG A 140 10.73 -21.51 7.28
C ARG A 140 11.03 -20.03 7.14
N PHE A 141 11.29 -19.63 5.93
CA PHE A 141 11.57 -18.23 5.59
C PHE A 141 10.36 -17.61 4.91
N CYS A 142 10.02 -16.42 5.34
CA CYS A 142 8.93 -15.60 4.80
C CYS A 142 9.51 -14.25 4.41
N LEU A 143 9.64 -14.00 3.10
CA LEU A 143 10.15 -12.76 2.56
C LEU A 143 9.02 -11.84 2.15
N ILE A 144 9.18 -10.54 2.36
CA ILE A 144 8.21 -9.53 1.95
C ILE A 144 8.94 -8.45 1.16
N CYS A 145 8.41 -8.09 -0.01
CA CYS A 145 8.94 -7.01 -0.83
C CYS A 145 7.81 -6.25 -1.56
N ASN A 146 8.11 -5.05 -2.02
CA ASN A 146 7.21 -4.33 -2.91
C ASN A 146 7.52 -4.64 -4.38
N TYR A 147 8.77 -4.74 -4.74
CA TYR A 147 9.24 -4.92 -6.12
C TYR A 147 9.98 -6.24 -6.31
N ILE A 148 9.28 -7.26 -6.82
CA ILE A 148 9.86 -8.59 -7.07
C ILE A 148 11.02 -8.57 -8.07
N THR A 149 11.06 -7.56 -8.96
CA THR A 149 12.12 -7.39 -9.96
C THR A 149 13.50 -7.11 -9.35
N LYS A 150 13.54 -6.62 -8.11
CA LYS A 150 14.78 -6.37 -7.36
C LYS A 150 15.34 -7.64 -6.70
N ILE A 151 14.57 -8.72 -6.65
CA ILE A 151 14.98 -9.97 -6.03
C ILE A 151 15.65 -10.85 -7.09
N ASP A 152 16.80 -11.41 -6.71
CA ASP A 152 17.57 -12.33 -7.56
C ASP A 152 16.74 -13.56 -7.93
N GLU A 153 16.81 -13.97 -9.20
CA GLU A 153 16.04 -15.11 -9.72
C GLU A 153 16.37 -16.41 -8.98
N SER A 154 17.65 -16.58 -8.67
CA SER A 154 18.13 -17.77 -7.96
C SER A 154 17.62 -17.85 -6.53
N LEU A 155 17.31 -16.70 -5.90
CA LEU A 155 16.69 -16.64 -4.58
C LEU A 155 15.18 -16.88 -4.69
N LYS A 156 14.50 -16.30 -5.69
CA LYS A 156 13.05 -16.52 -5.91
C LYS A 156 12.68 -17.99 -6.05
N ASN A 157 13.53 -18.76 -6.72
CA ASN A 157 13.30 -20.19 -6.95
C ASN A 157 13.25 -21.04 -5.67
N GLU A 158 13.71 -20.51 -4.54
CA GLU A 158 13.62 -21.17 -3.22
C GLU A 158 12.28 -20.91 -2.51
N PHE A 159 11.38 -20.11 -3.11
CA PHE A 159 10.14 -19.65 -2.48
C PHE A 159 8.92 -19.89 -3.37
N ILE A 160 7.77 -20.06 -2.72
CA ILE A 160 6.48 -19.89 -3.37
C ILE A 160 6.17 -18.39 -3.37
N CYS A 161 6.16 -17.80 -4.58
CA CYS A 161 5.91 -16.37 -4.76
C CYS A 161 4.41 -16.09 -4.81
N ILE A 162 3.91 -15.28 -3.88
CA ILE A 162 2.50 -14.92 -3.78
C ILE A 162 2.34 -13.42 -4.03
N ARG A 163 1.57 -13.09 -5.07
CA ARG A 163 1.29 -11.71 -5.43
C ARG A 163 0.13 -11.16 -4.60
N PHE A 164 0.34 -10.00 -4.01
CA PHE A 164 -0.70 -9.20 -3.40
C PHE A 164 -1.13 -8.14 -4.41
N ASN A 165 -2.33 -8.31 -4.94
CA ASN A 165 -2.97 -7.36 -5.84
C ASN A 165 -3.64 -6.23 -5.06
N LYS A 166 -4.15 -5.23 -5.79
CA LYS A 166 -5.10 -4.28 -5.20
C LYS A 166 -6.31 -5.05 -4.69
N LEU A 167 -6.73 -4.73 -3.48
CA LEU A 167 -7.84 -5.42 -2.83
C LEU A 167 -9.19 -5.03 -3.47
N PRO A 168 -10.20 -5.89 -3.39
CA PRO A 168 -11.54 -5.59 -3.88
C PRO A 168 -12.12 -4.34 -3.21
N ARG A 169 -12.77 -3.48 -4.01
CA ARG A 169 -13.28 -2.18 -3.56
C ARG A 169 -14.28 -2.29 -2.42
N GLU A 170 -15.18 -3.27 -2.51
CA GLU A 170 -16.21 -3.51 -1.49
C GLU A 170 -15.62 -4.04 -0.19
N ASP A 171 -14.60 -4.88 -0.25
CA ASP A 171 -13.96 -5.42 0.96
C ASP A 171 -13.22 -4.33 1.74
N ILE A 172 -12.54 -3.43 1.01
CA ILE A 172 -11.92 -2.24 1.62
C ILE A 172 -13.00 -1.33 2.22
N PHE A 173 -14.11 -1.11 1.49
CA PHE A 173 -15.22 -0.32 2.00
C PHE A 173 -15.74 -0.89 3.32
N ASN A 174 -16.05 -2.18 3.37
CA ASN A 174 -16.56 -2.85 4.57
C ASN A 174 -15.57 -2.74 5.74
N PHE A 175 -14.29 -2.89 5.47
CA PHE A 175 -13.24 -2.75 6.48
C PHE A 175 -13.16 -1.32 7.04
N ILE A 176 -13.12 -0.31 6.17
CA ILE A 176 -13.10 1.11 6.58
C ILE A 176 -14.39 1.48 7.30
N GLN A 177 -15.56 1.05 6.80
CA GLN A 177 -16.85 1.28 7.45
C GLN A 177 -16.86 0.72 8.86
N SER A 178 -16.33 -0.48 9.07
CA SER A 178 -16.24 -1.08 10.41
C SER A 178 -15.39 -0.26 11.39
N ILE A 179 -14.38 0.44 10.90
CA ILE A 179 -13.56 1.37 11.72
C ILE A 179 -14.37 2.63 12.02
N CYS A 180 -15.02 3.20 11.02
CA CYS A 180 -15.86 4.39 11.19
C CYS A 180 -16.98 4.14 12.22
N ASP A 181 -17.63 2.99 12.16
CA ASP A 181 -18.70 2.60 13.10
C ASP A 181 -18.18 2.50 14.55
N LYS A 182 -16.99 1.91 14.75
CA LYS A 182 -16.35 1.81 16.07
C LYS A 182 -15.97 3.18 16.63
N GLU A 183 -15.50 4.08 15.77
CA GLU A 183 -15.13 5.45 16.15
C GLU A 183 -16.32 6.42 16.11
N LYS A 184 -17.55 5.93 15.80
CA LYS A 184 -18.79 6.70 15.73
C LYS A 184 -18.70 7.84 14.70
N LEU A 185 -18.00 7.62 13.58
CA LEU A 185 -17.91 8.56 12.48
C LEU A 185 -19.01 8.27 11.45
N ASN A 186 -19.79 9.29 11.13
CA ASN A 186 -20.78 9.18 10.06
C ASN A 186 -20.19 9.69 8.75
N ILE A 187 -19.58 8.81 7.98
CA ILE A 187 -18.98 9.12 6.69
C ILE A 187 -19.81 8.47 5.58
N SER A 188 -20.16 9.23 4.55
CA SER A 188 -20.98 8.71 3.44
C SER A 188 -20.22 7.64 2.63
N LYS A 189 -20.96 6.74 1.98
CA LYS A 189 -20.40 5.69 1.12
C LYS A 189 -19.57 6.29 -0.02
N GLU A 190 -20.07 7.36 -0.62
CA GLU A 190 -19.41 8.11 -1.68
C GLU A 190 -18.06 8.69 -1.22
N SER A 191 -18.02 9.25 -0.02
CA SER A 191 -16.78 9.79 0.56
C SER A 191 -15.72 8.70 0.78
N ILE A 192 -16.10 7.52 1.26
CA ILE A 192 -15.18 6.39 1.41
C ILE A 192 -14.64 5.95 0.05
N TYR A 193 -15.48 5.85 -0.98
CA TYR A 193 -15.02 5.50 -2.33
C TYR A 193 -14.10 6.54 -2.94
N ARG A 194 -14.35 7.84 -2.73
CA ARG A 194 -13.45 8.91 -3.15
C ARG A 194 -12.09 8.82 -2.44
N ILE A 195 -12.07 8.49 -1.15
CA ILE A 195 -10.83 8.25 -0.39
C ILE A 195 -10.07 7.05 -0.99
N GLN A 196 -10.75 5.96 -1.34
CA GLN A 196 -10.13 4.80 -2.00
C GLN A 196 -9.46 5.18 -3.32
N ASP A 197 -10.15 5.94 -4.16
CA ASP A 197 -9.60 6.40 -5.44
C ASP A 197 -8.43 7.36 -5.25
N THR A 198 -8.48 8.21 -4.21
CA THR A 198 -7.41 9.16 -3.88
C THR A 198 -6.14 8.44 -3.46
N TYR A 199 -6.24 7.45 -2.59
CA TYR A 199 -5.09 6.72 -2.04
C TYR A 199 -4.78 5.42 -2.77
N GLN A 200 -5.36 5.20 -3.97
CA GLN A 200 -5.09 4.04 -4.82
C GLN A 200 -5.22 2.69 -4.09
N PHE A 201 -6.17 2.61 -3.15
CA PHE A 201 -6.47 1.43 -2.34
C PHE A 201 -5.39 1.06 -1.30
N ASP A 202 -4.50 1.97 -0.95
CA ASP A 202 -3.59 1.80 0.20
C ASP A 202 -4.36 2.01 1.51
N ILE A 203 -4.71 0.90 2.18
CA ILE A 203 -5.50 0.91 3.42
C ILE A 203 -4.82 1.72 4.53
N ARG A 204 -3.48 1.65 4.65
CA ARG A 204 -2.73 2.38 5.66
C ARG A 204 -2.89 3.89 5.51
N SER A 205 -2.71 4.39 4.29
CA SER A 205 -2.87 5.81 3.97
C SER A 205 -4.31 6.28 4.16
N MET A 206 -5.30 5.43 3.81
CA MET A 206 -6.72 5.73 4.00
C MET A 206 -7.09 5.87 5.48
N ILE A 207 -6.67 4.94 6.33
CA ILE A 207 -6.93 4.98 7.78
C ILE A 207 -6.30 6.23 8.40
N ASN A 208 -5.04 6.53 8.07
CA ASN A 208 -4.36 7.73 8.56
C ASN A 208 -5.09 9.01 8.14
N TYR A 209 -5.54 9.07 6.88
CA TYR A 209 -6.30 10.23 6.38
C TYR A 209 -7.62 10.41 7.15
N ILE A 210 -8.36 9.33 7.37
CA ILE A 210 -9.64 9.38 8.10
C ILE A 210 -9.38 9.80 9.55
N GLN A 211 -8.36 9.25 10.21
CA GLN A 211 -8.00 9.61 11.58
C GLN A 211 -7.64 11.09 11.72
N LEU A 212 -6.91 11.66 10.77
CA LEU A 212 -6.52 13.07 10.79
C LEU A 212 -7.69 14.02 10.50
N ASN A 213 -8.65 13.59 9.71
CA ASN A 213 -9.72 14.46 9.20
C ASN A 213 -11.11 14.13 9.80
N GLN A 214 -11.19 13.48 10.96
CA GLN A 214 -12.44 13.04 11.60
C GLN A 214 -13.50 14.15 11.65
N ASN A 215 -13.12 15.34 12.16
CA ASN A 215 -14.06 16.45 12.36
C ASN A 215 -14.64 17.00 11.05
N ILE A 216 -13.88 16.92 9.96
CA ILE A 216 -14.23 17.48 8.67
C ILE A 216 -15.06 16.48 7.87
N LEU A 217 -14.72 15.22 7.94
CA LEU A 217 -15.44 14.13 7.27
C LEU A 217 -16.86 13.92 7.85
N CYS A 218 -17.04 14.18 9.15
CA CYS A 218 -18.37 14.15 9.80
C CYS A 218 -19.28 15.31 9.38
N MET A 219 -18.75 16.39 8.81
CA MET A 219 -19.52 17.56 8.38
C MET A 219 -19.99 17.50 6.93
N ASP A 220 -19.88 16.35 6.27
CA ASP A 220 -20.21 16.15 4.82
C ASP A 220 -19.57 17.18 3.87
N THR A 221 -18.52 17.86 4.32
CA THR A 221 -17.76 18.74 3.43
C THR A 221 -16.97 17.86 2.47
N ASN A 222 -17.20 18.06 1.17
CA ASN A 222 -16.51 17.38 0.07
C ASN A 222 -14.98 17.60 0.14
N MET A 223 -14.30 16.83 0.99
CA MET A 223 -12.84 16.95 1.22
C MET A 223 -12.00 16.07 0.29
N CYS A 224 -12.63 15.27 -0.54
CA CYS A 224 -11.92 14.57 -1.61
C CYS A 224 -11.90 15.44 -2.86
N LEU A 225 -10.79 15.37 -3.59
CA LEU A 225 -10.59 16.13 -4.83
C LEU A 225 -11.73 15.84 -5.81
N ASP A 226 -12.64 16.79 -5.97
CA ASP A 226 -13.76 16.69 -6.91
C ASP A 226 -13.28 17.11 -8.30
N LEU A 227 -12.86 16.14 -9.08
CA LEU A 227 -12.31 16.39 -10.43
C LEU A 227 -13.34 16.96 -11.40
N PRO A 228 -14.62 16.53 -11.40
CA PRO A 228 -15.70 17.20 -12.14
C PRO A 228 -15.86 18.68 -11.79
N GLU A 229 -15.91 19.03 -10.49
CA GLU A 229 -16.02 20.43 -10.05
C GLU A 229 -14.79 21.24 -10.48
N ILE A 230 -13.59 20.68 -10.33
CA ILE A 230 -12.35 21.31 -10.77
C ILE A 230 -12.36 21.55 -12.29
N HIS A 231 -12.82 20.55 -13.05
CA HIS A 231 -12.94 20.68 -14.51
C HIS A 231 -13.91 21.81 -14.90
N GLN A 232 -15.08 21.86 -14.28
CA GLN A 232 -16.07 22.90 -14.53
C GLN A 232 -15.51 24.29 -14.18
N GLN A 233 -14.78 24.43 -13.09
CA GLN A 233 -14.17 25.69 -12.71
C GLN A 233 -13.07 26.11 -13.69
N ILE A 234 -12.19 25.20 -14.11
CA ILE A 234 -11.13 25.48 -15.06
C ILE A 234 -11.69 25.92 -16.42
N THR A 235 -12.76 25.26 -16.89
CA THR A 235 -13.31 25.50 -18.25
C THR A 235 -14.30 26.65 -18.32
N GLN A 236 -15.02 26.96 -17.23
CA GLN A 236 -16.15 27.92 -17.30
C GLN A 236 -15.90 29.23 -16.55
N THR A 237 -15.10 29.21 -15.47
CA THR A 237 -15.03 30.35 -14.54
C THR A 237 -13.65 30.96 -14.36
N LEU A 238 -12.57 30.26 -14.71
CA LEU A 238 -11.21 30.69 -14.43
C LEU A 238 -10.56 31.34 -15.65
N ASP A 239 -10.01 32.54 -15.43
CA ASP A 239 -9.09 33.16 -16.38
C ASP A 239 -7.70 32.54 -16.27
N ARG A 240 -6.93 32.64 -17.35
CA ARG A 240 -5.56 32.12 -17.43
C ARG A 240 -4.66 32.59 -16.28
N LEU A 241 -4.83 33.82 -15.81
CA LEU A 241 -4.03 34.41 -14.74
C LEU A 241 -4.35 33.82 -13.35
N ASN A 242 -5.55 33.28 -13.18
CA ASN A 242 -6.06 32.81 -11.89
C ASN A 242 -5.90 31.32 -11.66
N ILE A 243 -5.54 30.55 -12.70
CA ILE A 243 -5.44 29.08 -12.59
C ILE A 243 -4.39 28.62 -11.56
N CYS A 244 -3.24 29.27 -11.51
CA CYS A 244 -2.17 28.90 -10.58
C CYS A 244 -2.55 29.16 -9.13
N SER A 245 -3.26 30.27 -8.86
CA SER A 245 -3.77 30.57 -7.52
C SER A 245 -4.91 29.62 -7.11
N PHE A 246 -5.79 29.26 -8.04
CA PHE A 246 -6.84 28.27 -7.82
C PHE A 246 -6.25 26.90 -7.46
N ILE A 247 -5.28 26.42 -8.25
CA ILE A 247 -4.61 25.13 -7.97
C ILE A 247 -3.82 25.19 -6.67
N HIS A 248 -3.22 26.32 -6.34
CA HIS A 248 -2.54 26.47 -5.05
C HIS A 248 -3.53 26.37 -3.87
N ASN A 249 -4.67 27.04 -3.94
CA ASN A 249 -5.71 26.97 -2.93
C ASN A 249 -6.31 25.55 -2.84
N THR A 250 -6.50 24.88 -3.98
CA THR A 250 -6.95 23.50 -4.07
C THR A 250 -5.93 22.55 -3.41
N SER A 251 -4.64 22.75 -3.68
CA SER A 251 -3.55 21.98 -3.05
C SER A 251 -3.56 22.12 -1.52
N ILE A 252 -3.74 23.33 -1.00
CA ILE A 252 -3.85 23.59 0.44
C ILE A 252 -5.13 22.96 1.01
N ARG A 253 -6.27 23.19 0.34
CA ARG A 253 -7.59 22.71 0.81
C ARG A 253 -7.64 21.19 0.96
N TYR A 254 -7.05 20.46 -0.02
CA TYR A 254 -7.09 19.00 -0.04
C TYR A 254 -5.80 18.36 0.51
N ASN A 255 -4.81 19.17 0.90
CA ASN A 255 -3.49 18.71 1.33
C ASN A 255 -2.85 17.72 0.34
N ILE A 256 -2.93 18.05 -0.94
CA ILE A 256 -2.43 17.24 -2.05
C ILE A 256 -1.42 18.08 -2.83
N ASP A 257 -0.27 17.48 -3.16
CA ASP A 257 0.74 18.12 -4.01
C ASP A 257 0.17 18.51 -5.38
N LYS A 258 0.54 19.69 -5.88
CA LYS A 258 0.10 20.24 -7.18
C LYS A 258 0.35 19.26 -8.34
N ARG A 259 1.48 18.54 -8.32
CA ARG A 259 1.81 17.56 -9.36
C ARG A 259 0.83 16.39 -9.36
N THR A 260 0.47 15.93 -8.18
CA THR A 260 -0.54 14.87 -8.02
C THR A 260 -1.93 15.33 -8.49
N ILE A 261 -2.28 16.61 -8.25
CA ILE A 261 -3.53 17.20 -8.78
C ILE A 261 -3.50 17.20 -10.31
N LEU A 262 -2.39 17.64 -10.91
CA LEU A 262 -2.22 17.65 -12.37
C LEU A 262 -2.36 16.23 -12.94
N GLN A 263 -1.66 15.25 -12.39
CA GLN A 263 -1.73 13.85 -12.85
C GLN A 263 -3.14 13.27 -12.76
N LYS A 264 -3.84 13.51 -11.64
CA LYS A 264 -5.22 13.04 -11.46
C LYS A 264 -6.18 13.73 -12.43
N TYR A 265 -6.01 15.02 -12.65
CA TYR A 265 -6.85 15.78 -13.58
C TYR A 265 -6.63 15.34 -15.03
N LEU A 266 -5.38 15.12 -15.46
CA LEU A 266 -5.07 14.59 -16.79
C LEU A 266 -5.67 13.18 -16.98
N ASN A 267 -5.55 12.32 -15.99
CA ASN A 267 -6.18 11.00 -16.03
C ASN A 267 -7.71 11.08 -16.08
N TYR A 268 -8.32 12.06 -15.41
CA TYR A 268 -9.75 12.31 -15.48
C TYR A 268 -10.17 12.71 -16.89
N LEU A 269 -9.47 13.66 -17.52
CA LEU A 269 -9.73 14.09 -18.91
C LEU A 269 -9.66 12.90 -19.88
N ILE A 270 -8.62 12.09 -19.80
CA ILE A 270 -8.42 10.92 -20.68
C ILE A 270 -9.53 9.87 -20.50
N ARG A 271 -10.00 9.64 -19.27
CA ARG A 271 -11.02 8.60 -19.01
C ARG A 271 -12.45 9.03 -19.35
N ASN A 272 -12.75 10.31 -19.27
CA ASN A 272 -14.09 10.85 -19.43
C ASN A 272 -14.25 11.69 -20.70
N GLU A 273 -13.49 11.35 -21.75
CA GLU A 273 -13.51 12.04 -23.03
C GLU A 273 -14.91 12.26 -23.60
N SER A 274 -15.78 11.24 -23.49
CA SER A 274 -17.15 11.28 -24.00
C SER A 274 -18.09 12.20 -23.20
N GLU A 275 -17.76 12.49 -21.94
CA GLU A 275 -18.59 13.32 -21.05
C GLU A 275 -18.08 14.76 -20.97
N VAL A 276 -16.79 14.98 -21.24
CA VAL A 276 -16.08 16.24 -20.98
C VAL A 276 -16.12 17.19 -22.17
N SER A 277 -16.36 16.72 -23.39
CA SER A 277 -16.31 17.59 -24.56
C SER A 277 -17.30 17.24 -25.65
N SER A 278 -17.98 18.27 -26.15
CA SER A 278 -18.66 18.27 -27.44
C SER A 278 -17.67 18.27 -28.63
N HIS A 279 -16.37 18.34 -28.38
CA HIS A 279 -15.29 18.29 -29.36
C HIS A 279 -14.24 17.25 -28.95
N PRO A 280 -13.66 16.47 -29.88
CA PRO A 280 -12.61 15.52 -29.58
C PRO A 280 -11.32 16.28 -29.20
N LEU A 281 -11.18 16.61 -27.90
CA LEU A 281 -9.99 17.25 -27.34
C LEU A 281 -8.78 16.30 -27.37
N ILE A 282 -9.03 15.01 -27.35
CA ILE A 282 -7.98 13.98 -27.29
C ILE A 282 -7.59 13.58 -28.73
N ASN A 283 -6.66 14.33 -29.29
CA ASN A 283 -5.98 13.96 -30.52
C ASN A 283 -4.52 13.54 -30.19
N SER A 284 -3.82 12.98 -31.18
CA SER A 284 -2.42 12.56 -31.02
C SER A 284 -1.54 13.70 -30.46
N MET A 285 -1.78 14.92 -30.91
CA MET A 285 -1.03 16.11 -30.51
C MET A 285 -1.29 16.51 -29.05
N PHE A 286 -2.49 16.27 -28.52
CA PHE A 286 -2.82 16.46 -27.11
C PHE A 286 -2.11 15.40 -26.24
N LEU A 287 -2.13 14.13 -26.66
CA LEU A 287 -1.46 13.03 -25.94
C LEU A 287 0.06 13.23 -25.88
N ASP A 288 0.69 13.63 -26.99
CA ASP A 288 2.14 13.93 -27.03
C ASP A 288 2.51 15.06 -26.05
N ARG A 289 1.67 16.09 -25.96
CA ARG A 289 1.88 17.22 -25.06
C ARG A 289 1.68 16.84 -23.59
N ILE A 290 0.68 15.98 -23.29
CA ILE A 290 0.46 15.43 -21.94
C ILE A 290 1.64 14.57 -21.52
N GLU A 291 2.16 13.73 -22.41
CA GLU A 291 3.33 12.91 -22.12
C GLU A 291 4.53 13.78 -21.70
N ILE A 292 4.78 14.86 -22.41
CA ILE A 292 5.80 15.84 -22.04
C ILE A 292 5.56 16.43 -20.65
N LEU A 293 4.33 16.83 -20.33
CA LEU A 293 3.99 17.41 -19.01
C LEU A 293 4.15 16.42 -17.87
N LEU A 294 3.83 15.14 -18.08
CA LEU A 294 3.91 14.10 -17.06
C LEU A 294 5.36 13.66 -16.78
N HIS A 295 6.18 13.59 -17.83
CA HIS A 295 7.53 13.02 -17.75
C HIS A 295 8.64 14.04 -17.54
N CYS A 296 8.45 15.31 -17.94
CA CYS A 296 9.44 16.36 -17.70
C CYS A 296 9.47 16.80 -16.24
N GLN A 297 10.44 16.32 -15.49
CA GLN A 297 10.64 16.72 -14.08
C GLN A 297 11.11 18.16 -13.91
N ASN A 298 11.66 18.77 -14.94
CA ASN A 298 12.28 20.10 -14.91
C ASN A 298 11.32 21.26 -15.24
N ILE A 299 10.07 20.97 -15.61
CA ILE A 299 9.09 22.03 -15.90
C ILE A 299 8.44 22.45 -14.58
N PRO A 300 8.45 23.77 -14.24
CA PRO A 300 7.69 24.28 -13.11
C PRO A 300 6.21 23.90 -13.26
N ILE A 301 5.62 23.37 -12.21
CA ILE A 301 4.26 22.79 -12.26
C ILE A 301 3.21 23.84 -12.67
N ASP A 302 3.43 25.10 -12.26
CA ASP A 302 2.53 26.21 -12.57
C ASP A 302 2.51 26.51 -14.11
N VAL A 303 3.62 26.31 -14.81
CA VAL A 303 3.69 26.37 -16.29
C VAL A 303 2.87 25.23 -16.91
N GLY A 304 2.87 24.05 -16.29
CA GLY A 304 2.06 22.91 -16.73
C GLY A 304 0.56 23.24 -16.70
N PHE A 305 0.08 23.88 -15.66
CA PHE A 305 -1.34 24.26 -15.52
C PHE A 305 -1.74 25.39 -16.49
N THR A 306 -0.90 26.40 -16.68
CA THR A 306 -1.17 27.45 -17.67
C THR A 306 -1.21 26.92 -19.09
N TYR A 307 -0.30 25.99 -19.41
CA TYR A 307 -0.29 25.33 -20.71
C TYR A 307 -1.51 24.42 -20.92
N LEU A 308 -1.94 23.70 -19.89
CA LEU A 308 -3.17 22.91 -19.93
C LEU A 308 -4.40 23.80 -20.14
N TRP A 309 -4.47 24.95 -19.48
CA TRP A 309 -5.51 25.93 -19.68
C TRP A 309 -5.57 26.42 -21.13
N ASP A 310 -4.40 26.76 -21.72
CA ASP A 310 -4.27 27.17 -23.12
C ASP A 310 -4.77 26.09 -24.09
N ILE A 311 -4.51 24.81 -23.80
CA ILE A 311 -5.02 23.69 -24.62
C ILE A 311 -6.54 23.58 -24.53
N LEU A 312 -7.12 23.70 -23.33
CA LEU A 312 -8.56 23.53 -23.12
C LEU A 312 -9.39 24.68 -23.70
N HIS A 313 -8.83 25.88 -23.86
CA HIS A 313 -9.56 27.07 -24.34
C HIS A 313 -9.23 27.48 -25.78
N ASN A 314 -8.10 27.00 -26.34
CA ASN A 314 -7.67 27.31 -27.71
C ASN A 314 -7.83 26.15 -28.69
N SER A 315 -8.54 25.11 -28.31
CA SER A 315 -8.98 24.02 -29.16
C SER A 315 -10.46 24.18 -29.47
#